data_1732fdb3934822b5f86e574d8e84a342
#
_entry.id   1732fdb3934822b5f86e574d8e84a342
#
_cell.length_a   1.000
_cell.length_b   1.000
_cell.length_c   1.000
_cell.angle_alpha   90.00
_cell.angle_beta   90.00
_cell.angle_gamma   90.00
#
_symmetry.space_group_name_H-M   'P 1'
#
loop_
_entity.id
_entity.type
_entity.pdbx_description
1 polymer ?
#
loop_
_entity_poly.entity_id
_entity_poly.type
_entity_poly.pdbx_seq_one_letter_code
_entity_poly.pdbx_strand_id
1 'polypeptide(L)'
;MTYAPGAQQHGRRPKIFVAGGSQAAGRPDDCLPTAGWAQGLPLFLTDAVEVVDCARVRASSKSFRERGWLQWILDHLEPGDHLLITFDQADGKPDPALGTEPFADFQEHLAAYVHGARERQAHPAIVLPFERRRLDAHGNLIRSMGDHPLAARQFADDEFVPVVDLYGQSRQWWEELGPDASKGAFVHLRRGEPLLEKVQDGDNAQLRAEGAVECARFVVRSLAEQGVVPARWIRDLDRRGFAYAELGWADEAAHHHRTTSRVSEPAVPQEARA
;
A
#
# COMPACT_ATOMS: atom_id res chain seq x y z
N MET A 1 2.74 -21.98 22.27
CA MET A 1 3.97 -22.41 21.57
C MET A 1 4.92 -21.23 21.55
N THR A 2 6.03 -21.31 22.26
CA THR A 2 7.06 -20.27 22.34
C THR A 2 7.86 -20.28 21.05
N TYR A 3 7.81 -19.19 20.33
CA TYR A 3 8.60 -18.96 19.11
C TYR A 3 10.09 -18.87 19.50
N ALA A 4 10.89 -19.82 19.05
CA ALA A 4 12.34 -19.74 19.20
C ALA A 4 12.86 -18.69 18.19
N PRO A 5 13.69 -17.71 18.62
CA PRO A 5 14.29 -16.77 17.68
C PRO A 5 15.25 -17.54 16.77
N GLY A 6 14.88 -17.61 15.47
CA GLY A 6 15.73 -18.21 14.45
C GLY A 6 17.10 -17.55 14.40
N ALA A 7 18.11 -18.34 14.08
CA ALA A 7 19.50 -17.96 14.00
C ALA A 7 19.68 -16.67 13.18
N GLN A 8 20.29 -15.66 13.80
CA GLN A 8 20.67 -14.41 13.14
C GLN A 8 21.62 -14.74 11.98
N GLN A 9 21.12 -14.60 10.75
CA GLN A 9 22.00 -14.53 9.58
C GLN A 9 22.78 -13.21 9.70
N HIS A 10 24.04 -13.29 10.08
CA HIS A 10 24.92 -12.13 10.22
C HIS A 10 25.20 -11.55 8.83
N GLY A 11 24.70 -10.36 8.54
CA GLY A 11 25.15 -9.51 7.46
C GLY A 11 24.10 -8.94 6.49
N ARG A 12 22.87 -9.47 6.45
CA ARG A 12 21.85 -8.97 5.53
C ARG A 12 20.85 -8.06 6.24
N ARG A 13 20.54 -6.91 5.63
CA ARG A 13 19.49 -5.99 6.07
C ARG A 13 18.13 -6.54 5.60
N PRO A 14 17.21 -6.88 6.52
CA PRO A 14 15.86 -7.31 6.14
C PRO A 14 15.11 -6.23 5.36
N LYS A 15 14.14 -6.65 4.55
CA LYS A 15 13.33 -5.75 3.72
C LYS A 15 11.86 -5.84 4.07
N ILE A 16 11.16 -4.72 3.91
CA ILE A 16 9.69 -4.63 3.91
C ILE A 16 9.28 -4.29 2.48
N PHE A 17 8.78 -5.27 1.75
CA PHE A 17 8.18 -5.06 0.44
C PHE A 17 6.73 -4.60 0.60
N VAL A 18 6.30 -3.65 -0.23
CA VAL A 18 4.91 -3.19 -0.28
C VAL A 18 4.33 -3.54 -1.65
N ALA A 19 3.43 -4.53 -1.70
CA ALA A 19 2.63 -4.84 -2.87
C ALA A 19 1.27 -4.13 -2.75
N GLY A 20 0.89 -3.33 -3.75
CA GLY A 20 -0.35 -2.59 -3.59
C GLY A 20 -0.77 -1.73 -4.77
N GLY A 21 -1.88 -1.03 -4.56
CA GLY A 21 -2.50 -0.09 -5.48
C GLY A 21 -2.07 1.36 -5.27
N SER A 22 -2.91 2.27 -5.76
CA SER A 22 -2.63 3.71 -5.82
C SER A 22 -2.41 4.37 -4.47
N GLN A 23 -3.04 3.87 -3.42
CA GLN A 23 -2.97 4.47 -2.09
C GLN A 23 -1.59 4.34 -1.44
N ALA A 24 -0.91 3.22 -1.70
CA ALA A 24 0.43 2.97 -1.19
C ALA A 24 1.52 3.48 -2.13
N ALA A 25 1.28 3.40 -3.44
CA ALA A 25 2.28 3.61 -4.47
C ALA A 25 3.01 4.96 -4.37
N GLY A 26 4.32 4.91 -4.32
CA GLY A 26 5.18 6.09 -4.36
C GLY A 26 4.94 6.96 -5.59
N ARG A 27 5.08 8.25 -5.40
CA ARG A 27 4.98 9.28 -6.44
C ARG A 27 6.33 9.94 -6.64
N PRO A 28 6.66 10.39 -7.86
CA PRO A 28 7.78 11.30 -8.07
C PRO A 28 7.48 12.69 -7.49
N ASP A 29 8.51 13.50 -7.29
CA ASP A 29 8.41 14.82 -6.67
C ASP A 29 7.59 15.82 -7.48
N ASP A 30 7.51 15.65 -8.80
CA ASP A 30 6.66 16.44 -9.70
C ASP A 30 5.14 16.17 -9.53
N CYS A 31 4.78 15.19 -8.69
CA CYS A 31 3.40 14.93 -8.28
C CYS A 31 3.03 15.61 -6.93
N LEU A 32 3.92 16.41 -6.34
CA LEU A 32 3.61 17.15 -5.11
C LEU A 32 2.31 17.96 -5.25
N PRO A 33 1.44 18.00 -4.23
CA PRO A 33 1.61 17.44 -2.90
C PRO A 33 1.18 15.97 -2.73
N THR A 34 0.87 15.26 -3.82
CA THR A 34 0.39 13.87 -3.79
C THR A 34 1.50 12.90 -3.37
N ALA A 35 1.19 12.03 -2.42
CA ALA A 35 2.09 10.96 -1.98
C ALA A 35 1.34 9.66 -1.67
N GLY A 36 1.98 8.51 -1.93
CA GLY A 36 1.53 7.23 -1.40
C GLY A 36 2.01 7.03 0.05
N TRP A 37 1.24 6.33 0.87
CA TRP A 37 1.63 6.17 2.26
C TRP A 37 2.92 5.34 2.45
N ALA A 38 3.28 4.46 1.51
CA ALA A 38 4.53 3.71 1.60
C ALA A 38 5.77 4.62 1.59
N GLN A 39 5.69 5.81 0.98
CA GLN A 39 6.76 6.80 0.98
C GLN A 39 7.07 7.38 2.37
N GLY A 40 6.09 7.33 3.28
CA GLY A 40 6.25 7.78 4.65
C GLY A 40 6.85 6.75 5.60
N LEU A 41 6.90 5.47 5.23
CA LEU A 41 7.39 4.39 6.10
C LEU A 41 8.83 4.63 6.59
N PRO A 42 9.78 5.07 5.75
CA PRO A 42 11.17 5.30 6.19
C PRO A 42 11.32 6.35 7.30
N LEU A 43 10.35 7.26 7.48
CA LEU A 43 10.36 8.23 8.58
C LEU A 43 10.27 7.57 9.96
N PHE A 44 9.61 6.42 10.03
CA PHE A 44 9.29 5.71 11.27
C PHE A 44 10.07 4.40 11.44
N LEU A 45 10.95 4.10 10.50
CA LEU A 45 11.78 2.90 10.50
C LEU A 45 13.26 3.29 10.55
N THR A 46 14.04 2.51 11.33
CA THR A 46 15.50 2.70 11.42
C THR A 46 16.20 2.10 10.19
N ASP A 47 17.47 2.40 10.04
CA ASP A 47 18.32 1.82 8.97
C ASP A 47 18.57 0.32 9.13
N ALA A 48 18.03 -0.32 10.19
CA ALA A 48 18.09 -1.77 10.37
C ALA A 48 17.17 -2.55 9.41
N VAL A 49 16.27 -1.87 8.72
CA VAL A 49 15.34 -2.43 7.73
C VAL A 49 15.26 -1.53 6.50
N GLU A 50 15.09 -2.12 5.33
CA GLU A 50 14.89 -1.41 4.06
C GLU A 50 13.42 -1.49 3.63
N VAL A 51 12.85 -0.38 3.15
CA VAL A 51 11.51 -0.37 2.55
C VAL A 51 11.65 -0.43 1.03
N VAL A 52 10.98 -1.39 0.41
CA VAL A 52 10.93 -1.57 -1.05
C VAL A 52 9.48 -1.37 -1.50
N ASP A 53 9.16 -0.15 -1.92
CA ASP A 53 7.84 0.16 -2.45
C ASP A 53 7.67 -0.39 -3.86
N CYS A 54 6.91 -1.49 -3.97
CA CYS A 54 6.53 -2.13 -5.24
C CYS A 54 5.11 -1.79 -5.68
N ALA A 55 4.37 -0.99 -4.91
CA ALA A 55 2.99 -0.64 -5.24
C ALA A 55 2.90 0.10 -6.60
N ARG A 56 1.76 -0.04 -7.26
CA ARG A 56 1.52 0.48 -8.61
C ARG A 56 0.25 1.31 -8.67
N VAL A 57 0.37 2.48 -9.26
CA VAL A 57 -0.79 3.33 -9.51
C VAL A 57 -1.81 2.59 -10.38
N ARG A 58 -3.08 2.60 -9.95
CA ARG A 58 -4.22 1.94 -10.61
C ARG A 58 -4.17 0.41 -10.66
N ALA A 59 -3.26 -0.25 -9.97
CA ALA A 59 -3.26 -1.70 -9.90
C ALA A 59 -4.33 -2.21 -8.93
N SER A 60 -5.02 -3.27 -9.34
CA SER A 60 -5.81 -4.15 -8.48
C SER A 60 -4.97 -5.37 -8.07
N SER A 61 -5.46 -6.16 -7.11
CA SER A 61 -4.84 -7.43 -6.71
C SER A 61 -4.64 -8.37 -7.90
N LYS A 62 -5.64 -8.43 -8.78
CA LYS A 62 -5.63 -9.19 -10.03
C LYS A 62 -4.58 -8.68 -11.01
N SER A 63 -4.69 -7.40 -11.41
CA SER A 63 -3.82 -6.85 -12.44
C SER A 63 -2.35 -6.77 -12.01
N PHE A 64 -2.08 -6.60 -10.72
CA PHE A 64 -0.73 -6.63 -10.16
C PHE A 64 -0.08 -8.01 -10.34
N ARG A 65 -0.86 -9.08 -10.08
CA ARG A 65 -0.43 -10.46 -10.27
C ARG A 65 -0.24 -10.80 -11.75
N GLU A 66 -1.24 -10.50 -12.60
CA GLU A 66 -1.23 -10.83 -14.03
C GLU A 66 -0.11 -10.14 -14.80
N ARG A 67 0.33 -8.96 -14.34
CA ARG A 67 1.47 -8.23 -14.92
C ARG A 67 2.83 -8.71 -14.41
N GLY A 68 2.87 -9.76 -13.61
CA GLY A 68 4.11 -10.35 -13.09
C GLY A 68 4.79 -9.56 -11.98
N TRP A 69 4.16 -8.50 -11.44
CA TRP A 69 4.77 -7.69 -10.37
C TRP A 69 4.86 -8.47 -9.06
N LEU A 70 3.87 -9.32 -8.76
CA LEU A 70 3.97 -10.24 -7.64
C LEU A 70 5.14 -11.20 -7.83
N GLN A 71 5.29 -11.80 -9.01
CA GLN A 71 6.39 -12.72 -9.27
C GLN A 71 7.75 -12.05 -9.04
N TRP A 72 7.90 -10.82 -9.51
CA TRP A 72 9.13 -10.06 -9.26
C TRP A 72 9.41 -9.91 -7.76
N ILE A 73 8.40 -9.57 -6.93
CA ILE A 73 8.56 -9.49 -5.47
C ILE A 73 8.99 -10.86 -4.92
N LEU A 74 8.29 -11.93 -5.31
CA LEU A 74 8.56 -13.28 -4.83
C LEU A 74 9.96 -13.76 -5.18
N ASP A 75 10.52 -13.35 -6.31
CA ASP A 75 11.89 -13.68 -6.73
C ASP A 75 12.96 -12.92 -5.93
N HIS A 76 12.56 -11.82 -5.25
CA HIS A 76 13.46 -10.97 -4.45
C HIS A 76 13.23 -11.07 -2.94
N LEU A 77 12.18 -11.77 -2.50
CA LEU A 77 11.93 -12.06 -1.10
C LEU A 77 12.92 -13.11 -0.59
N GLU A 78 13.48 -12.85 0.56
CA GLU A 78 14.37 -13.76 1.28
C GLU A 78 13.81 -14.06 2.68
N PRO A 79 14.26 -15.14 3.32
CA PRO A 79 13.85 -15.49 4.67
C PRO A 79 14.00 -14.33 5.66
N GLY A 80 12.93 -14.04 6.40
CA GLY A 80 12.89 -12.96 7.38
C GLY A 80 12.51 -11.58 6.81
N ASP A 81 12.27 -11.45 5.51
CA ASP A 81 11.65 -10.26 4.92
C ASP A 81 10.15 -10.18 5.25
N HIS A 82 9.57 -9.02 5.03
CA HIS A 82 8.13 -8.79 5.20
C HIS A 82 7.49 -8.41 3.88
N LEU A 83 6.23 -8.84 3.69
CA LEU A 83 5.40 -8.43 2.55
C LEU A 83 4.12 -7.76 3.07
N LEU A 84 4.00 -6.45 2.92
CA LEU A 84 2.76 -5.72 3.15
C LEU A 84 1.90 -5.77 1.88
N ILE A 85 0.65 -6.21 2.01
CA ILE A 85 -0.29 -6.41 0.91
C ILE A 85 -1.43 -5.42 1.09
N THR A 86 -1.63 -4.52 0.11
CA THR A 86 -2.67 -3.49 0.19
C THR A 86 -3.22 -3.16 -1.19
N PHE A 87 -4.49 -3.45 -1.41
CA PHE A 87 -5.18 -3.10 -2.65
C PHE A 87 -6.41 -2.24 -2.33
N ASP A 88 -6.72 -1.33 -3.24
CA ASP A 88 -7.68 -0.25 -3.02
C ASP A 88 -8.85 -0.30 -4.03
N GLN A 89 -9.44 0.84 -4.35
CA GLN A 89 -10.63 0.95 -5.21
C GLN A 89 -10.50 0.34 -6.61
N ALA A 90 -9.32 -0.09 -7.04
CA ALA A 90 -9.15 -0.68 -8.36
C ALA A 90 -9.82 -2.06 -8.46
N ASP A 91 -9.84 -2.82 -7.35
CA ASP A 91 -10.52 -4.11 -7.27
C ASP A 91 -12.04 -3.99 -7.36
N GLY A 92 -12.62 -2.89 -6.89
CA GLY A 92 -14.06 -2.61 -6.97
C GLY A 92 -14.53 -2.01 -8.29
N LYS A 93 -13.70 -1.94 -9.35
CA LYS A 93 -14.11 -1.39 -10.64
C LYS A 93 -14.84 -2.42 -11.50
N PRO A 94 -15.82 -1.97 -12.31
CA PRO A 94 -16.51 -2.88 -13.25
C PRO A 94 -15.63 -3.29 -14.46
N ASP A 95 -14.39 -2.84 -14.54
CA ASP A 95 -13.42 -3.19 -15.58
C ASP A 95 -12.92 -4.64 -15.38
N PRO A 96 -13.15 -5.56 -16.31
CA PRO A 96 -12.74 -6.96 -16.19
C PRO A 96 -11.22 -7.16 -16.04
N ALA A 97 -10.40 -6.20 -16.48
CA ALA A 97 -8.94 -6.25 -16.30
C ALA A 97 -8.49 -5.84 -14.88
N LEU A 98 -9.39 -5.28 -14.09
CA LEU A 98 -9.08 -4.76 -12.75
C LEU A 98 -9.97 -5.36 -11.68
N GLY A 99 -11.29 -5.36 -11.94
CA GLY A 99 -12.31 -5.73 -10.96
C GLY A 99 -12.23 -7.17 -10.50
N THR A 100 -12.60 -7.37 -9.24
CA THR A 100 -12.66 -8.66 -8.57
C THR A 100 -13.92 -8.75 -7.72
N GLU A 101 -14.41 -9.97 -7.49
CA GLU A 101 -15.49 -10.22 -6.54
C GLU A 101 -14.90 -10.41 -5.14
N PRO A 102 -15.37 -9.65 -4.13
CA PRO A 102 -14.73 -9.56 -2.80
C PRO A 102 -14.48 -10.92 -2.14
N PHE A 103 -15.50 -11.78 -2.06
CA PHE A 103 -15.45 -13.07 -1.36
C PHE A 103 -15.16 -14.25 -2.29
N ALA A 104 -14.63 -14.00 -3.48
CA ALA A 104 -14.25 -15.01 -4.46
C ALA A 104 -12.82 -14.77 -4.97
N ASP A 105 -12.66 -14.33 -6.22
CA ASP A 105 -11.34 -14.19 -6.86
C ASP A 105 -10.43 -13.15 -6.18
N PHE A 106 -10.97 -12.14 -5.48
CA PHE A 106 -10.16 -11.24 -4.67
C PHE A 106 -9.41 -11.99 -3.55
N GLN A 107 -10.12 -12.86 -2.81
CA GLN A 107 -9.48 -13.68 -1.77
C GLN A 107 -8.50 -14.69 -2.37
N GLU A 108 -8.79 -15.26 -3.54
CA GLU A 108 -7.86 -16.13 -4.28
C GLU A 108 -6.59 -15.38 -4.70
N HIS A 109 -6.73 -14.11 -5.10
CA HIS A 109 -5.56 -13.27 -5.37
C HIS A 109 -4.75 -13.03 -4.10
N LEU A 110 -5.39 -12.64 -2.98
CA LEU A 110 -4.70 -12.45 -1.69
C LEU A 110 -3.96 -13.73 -1.25
N ALA A 111 -4.55 -14.91 -1.45
CA ALA A 111 -3.91 -16.19 -1.15
C ALA A 111 -2.58 -16.36 -1.89
N ALA A 112 -2.52 -15.96 -3.16
CA ALA A 112 -1.27 -16.06 -3.93
C ALA A 112 -0.14 -15.18 -3.35
N TYR A 113 -0.45 -13.99 -2.82
CA TYR A 113 0.52 -13.12 -2.15
C TYR A 113 1.00 -13.73 -0.82
N VAL A 114 0.06 -14.18 0.00
CA VAL A 114 0.33 -14.71 1.34
C VAL A 114 1.11 -16.01 1.26
N HIS A 115 0.64 -16.97 0.46
CA HIS A 115 1.28 -18.27 0.32
C HIS A 115 2.65 -18.13 -0.35
N GLY A 116 2.76 -17.31 -1.41
CA GLY A 116 4.02 -17.04 -2.07
C GLY A 116 5.08 -16.43 -1.15
N ALA A 117 4.69 -15.54 -0.22
CA ALA A 117 5.60 -15.00 0.79
C ALA A 117 6.02 -16.07 1.82
N ARG A 118 5.06 -16.86 2.31
CA ARG A 118 5.32 -17.94 3.28
C ARG A 118 6.26 -19.01 2.73
N GLU A 119 6.11 -19.39 1.46
CA GLU A 119 7.01 -20.34 0.78
C GLU A 119 8.46 -19.86 0.77
N ARG A 120 8.67 -18.55 0.81
CA ARG A 120 9.99 -17.90 0.89
C ARG A 120 10.44 -17.59 2.31
N GLN A 121 9.71 -18.10 3.30
CA GLN A 121 9.96 -17.83 4.72
C GLN A 121 9.91 -16.33 5.06
N ALA A 122 9.17 -15.55 4.27
CA ALA A 122 8.86 -14.15 4.55
C ALA A 122 7.55 -14.01 5.34
N HIS A 123 7.35 -12.86 5.96
CA HIS A 123 6.23 -12.57 6.85
C HIS A 123 5.20 -11.69 6.15
N PRO A 124 4.07 -12.25 5.65
CA PRO A 124 3.01 -11.45 5.05
C PRO A 124 2.17 -10.75 6.12
N ALA A 125 1.70 -9.54 5.80
CA ALA A 125 0.66 -8.83 6.55
C ALA A 125 -0.25 -8.08 5.58
N ILE A 126 -1.55 -8.03 5.87
CA ILE A 126 -2.53 -7.28 5.07
C ILE A 126 -2.73 -5.91 5.70
N VAL A 127 -2.62 -4.86 4.87
CA VAL A 127 -2.99 -3.50 5.25
C VAL A 127 -4.28 -3.16 4.53
N LEU A 128 -5.38 -3.01 5.27
CA LEU A 128 -6.65 -2.59 4.66
C LEU A 128 -6.50 -1.18 4.08
N PRO A 129 -7.09 -0.90 2.89
CA PRO A 129 -6.97 0.41 2.26
C PRO A 129 -7.62 1.49 3.13
N PHE A 130 -7.09 2.72 3.12
CA PHE A 130 -7.79 3.82 3.79
C PHE A 130 -9.09 4.17 3.07
N GLU A 131 -10.10 4.66 3.82
CA GLU A 131 -11.35 5.13 3.24
C GLU A 131 -11.15 6.47 2.53
N ARG A 132 -11.75 6.63 1.35
CA ARG A 132 -11.76 7.91 0.64
C ARG A 132 -12.62 8.93 1.37
N ARG A 133 -12.28 10.20 1.23
CA ARG A 133 -13.07 11.28 1.80
C ARG A 133 -14.33 11.53 0.93
N ARG A 134 -15.31 10.65 1.04
CA ARG A 134 -16.62 10.84 0.40
C ARG A 134 -17.66 11.14 1.47
N LEU A 135 -18.32 12.28 1.33
CA LEU A 135 -19.32 12.76 2.30
C LEU A 135 -20.68 12.84 1.61
N ASP A 136 -21.73 12.55 2.37
CA ASP A 136 -23.12 12.80 1.97
C ASP A 136 -23.48 14.29 2.10
N ALA A 137 -24.72 14.65 1.76
CA ALA A 137 -25.21 16.02 1.87
C ALA A 137 -25.26 16.57 3.30
N HIS A 138 -25.15 15.69 4.31
CA HIS A 138 -25.14 16.04 5.75
C HIS A 138 -23.72 16.09 6.32
N GLY A 139 -22.71 15.78 5.52
CA GLY A 139 -21.31 15.74 5.94
C GLY A 139 -20.87 14.44 6.58
N ASN A 140 -21.68 13.38 6.52
CA ASN A 140 -21.31 12.07 7.04
C ASN A 140 -20.47 11.29 6.03
N LEU A 141 -19.52 10.51 6.53
CA LEU A 141 -18.64 9.72 5.70
C LEU A 141 -19.37 8.52 5.07
N ILE A 142 -19.32 8.43 3.75
CA ILE A 142 -19.90 7.32 2.98
C ILE A 142 -18.84 6.25 2.74
N ARG A 143 -19.20 4.98 2.91
CA ARG A 143 -18.35 3.84 2.52
C ARG A 143 -18.14 3.85 1.01
N SER A 144 -16.88 3.73 0.57
CA SER A 144 -16.53 3.82 -0.84
C SER A 144 -15.67 2.67 -1.36
N MET A 145 -15.27 1.73 -0.50
CA MET A 145 -14.43 0.58 -0.84
C MET A 145 -15.23 -0.72 -1.05
N GLY A 146 -16.58 -0.65 -1.04
CA GLY A 146 -17.42 -1.85 -1.13
C GLY A 146 -17.13 -2.85 -0.01
N ASP A 147 -17.22 -4.13 -0.32
CA ASP A 147 -17.00 -5.22 0.62
C ASP A 147 -15.55 -5.76 0.63
N HIS A 148 -14.66 -5.24 -0.22
CA HIS A 148 -13.27 -5.68 -0.30
C HIS A 148 -12.51 -5.60 1.03
N PRO A 149 -12.64 -4.53 1.87
CA PRO A 149 -11.99 -4.51 3.17
C PRO A 149 -12.51 -5.59 4.13
N LEU A 150 -13.81 -5.93 4.05
CA LEU A 150 -14.40 -7.00 4.85
C LEU A 150 -13.91 -8.37 4.37
N ALA A 151 -13.88 -8.59 3.06
CA ALA A 151 -13.36 -9.82 2.47
C ALA A 151 -11.86 -10.05 2.76
N ALA A 152 -11.06 -8.97 2.72
CA ALA A 152 -9.65 -9.04 3.10
C ALA A 152 -9.46 -9.40 4.57
N ARG A 153 -10.28 -8.85 5.47
CA ARG A 153 -10.25 -9.18 6.91
C ARG A 153 -10.64 -10.63 7.14
N GLN A 154 -11.77 -11.09 6.56
CA GLN A 154 -12.20 -12.48 6.67
C GLN A 154 -11.10 -13.44 6.19
N PHE A 155 -10.54 -13.20 5.01
CA PHE A 155 -9.43 -13.99 4.49
C PHE A 155 -8.22 -14.02 5.45
N ALA A 156 -7.87 -12.87 6.02
CA ALA A 156 -6.75 -12.78 6.95
C ALA A 156 -7.00 -13.56 8.24
N ASP A 157 -8.23 -13.53 8.76
CA ASP A 157 -8.65 -14.30 9.94
C ASP A 157 -8.58 -15.81 9.64
N ASP A 158 -9.10 -16.25 8.49
CA ASP A 158 -9.09 -17.66 8.05
C ASP A 158 -7.65 -18.17 7.83
N GLU A 159 -6.76 -17.34 7.30
CA GLU A 159 -5.36 -17.66 7.00
C GLU A 159 -4.38 -17.32 8.13
N PHE A 160 -4.85 -16.78 9.26
CA PHE A 160 -4.01 -16.34 10.37
C PHE A 160 -2.91 -15.35 9.91
N VAL A 161 -3.30 -14.35 9.11
CA VAL A 161 -2.42 -13.26 8.63
C VAL A 161 -2.65 -12.01 9.48
N PRO A 162 -1.60 -11.34 9.97
CA PRO A 162 -1.76 -10.05 10.65
C PRO A 162 -2.45 -9.01 9.78
N VAL A 163 -3.36 -8.23 10.38
CA VAL A 163 -4.11 -7.17 9.71
C VAL A 163 -3.81 -5.82 10.33
N VAL A 164 -3.42 -4.85 9.52
CA VAL A 164 -3.40 -3.44 9.87
C VAL A 164 -4.71 -2.80 9.42
N ASP A 165 -5.56 -2.42 10.37
CA ASP A 165 -6.87 -1.82 10.09
C ASP A 165 -6.79 -0.33 9.76
N LEU A 166 -6.08 0.01 8.68
CA LEU A 166 -6.02 1.40 8.20
C LEU A 166 -7.40 1.88 7.70
N TYR A 167 -8.29 0.96 7.29
CA TYR A 167 -9.65 1.28 6.89
C TYR A 167 -10.47 1.85 8.04
N GLY A 168 -10.56 1.13 9.16
CA GLY A 168 -11.27 1.60 10.35
C GLY A 168 -10.65 2.87 10.92
N GLN A 169 -9.32 2.90 11.03
CA GLN A 169 -8.58 4.05 11.56
C GLN A 169 -8.80 5.32 10.74
N SER A 170 -8.72 5.23 9.41
CA SER A 170 -8.91 6.39 8.55
C SER A 170 -10.35 6.92 8.60
N ARG A 171 -11.34 6.03 8.68
CA ARG A 171 -12.73 6.44 8.87
C ARG A 171 -12.92 7.24 10.14
N GLN A 172 -12.43 6.73 11.27
CA GLN A 172 -12.47 7.44 12.55
C GLN A 172 -11.77 8.79 12.44
N TRP A 173 -10.60 8.83 11.82
CA TRP A 173 -9.83 10.06 11.66
C TRP A 173 -10.55 11.10 10.80
N TRP A 174 -11.16 10.70 9.67
CA TRP A 174 -11.92 11.64 8.84
C TRP A 174 -13.19 12.15 9.55
N GLU A 175 -13.85 11.32 10.33
CA GLU A 175 -15.02 11.68 11.13
C GLU A 175 -14.65 12.65 12.26
N GLU A 176 -13.57 12.41 12.99
CA GLU A 176 -13.05 13.29 14.06
C GLU A 176 -12.61 14.67 13.53
N LEU A 177 -11.95 14.71 12.38
CA LEU A 177 -11.55 15.96 11.73
C LEU A 177 -12.75 16.74 11.16
N GLY A 178 -13.81 16.05 10.80
CA GLY A 178 -14.97 16.63 10.15
C GLY A 178 -14.73 17.05 8.70
N PRO A 179 -15.76 17.59 8.05
CA PRO A 179 -15.78 17.79 6.60
C PRO A 179 -14.75 18.80 6.07
N ASP A 180 -14.35 19.78 6.86
CA ASP A 180 -13.41 20.81 6.39
C ASP A 180 -11.96 20.45 6.73
N ALA A 181 -11.65 20.07 7.95
CA ALA A 181 -10.27 19.79 8.34
C ALA A 181 -9.74 18.51 7.68
N SER A 182 -10.58 17.52 7.40
CA SER A 182 -10.18 16.29 6.68
C SER A 182 -9.66 16.57 5.25
N LYS A 183 -10.00 17.68 4.62
CA LYS A 183 -9.41 18.12 3.35
C LYS A 183 -7.89 18.22 3.42
N GLY A 184 -7.36 18.57 4.59
CA GLY A 184 -5.92 18.71 4.82
C GLY A 184 -5.11 17.43 4.66
N ALA A 185 -5.75 16.25 4.70
CA ALA A 185 -5.11 14.97 4.44
C ALA A 185 -5.11 14.59 2.94
N PHE A 186 -5.94 15.22 2.14
CA PHE A 186 -6.15 14.91 0.72
C PHE A 186 -5.65 16.02 -0.20
N VAL A 187 -5.59 15.75 -1.51
CA VAL A 187 -5.09 16.71 -2.50
C VAL A 187 -6.12 17.82 -2.74
N HIS A 188 -6.15 18.76 -1.81
CA HIS A 188 -6.79 20.05 -1.95
C HIS A 188 -5.71 21.11 -1.90
N LEU A 189 -5.53 21.85 -3.00
CA LEU A 189 -4.47 22.83 -3.11
C LEU A 189 -4.71 24.00 -2.14
N ARG A 190 -3.65 24.39 -1.46
CA ARG A 190 -3.63 25.54 -0.54
C ARG A 190 -3.30 26.81 -1.33
N ARG A 191 -3.68 27.96 -0.79
CA ARG A 191 -3.35 29.25 -1.40
C ARG A 191 -1.85 29.38 -1.60
N GLY A 192 -1.43 29.59 -2.86
CA GLY A 192 -0.02 29.73 -3.25
C GLY A 192 0.68 28.45 -3.64
N GLU A 193 0.03 27.29 -3.51
CA GLU A 193 0.56 26.05 -4.10
C GLU A 193 0.33 26.04 -5.61
N PRO A 194 1.34 25.65 -6.41
CA PRO A 194 1.18 25.55 -7.84
C PRO A 194 0.28 24.37 -8.22
N LEU A 195 -0.59 24.56 -9.20
CA LEU A 195 -1.27 23.45 -9.86
C LEU A 195 -0.29 22.82 -10.86
N LEU A 196 0.25 21.67 -10.52
CA LEU A 196 1.12 20.90 -11.41
C LEU A 196 0.26 20.05 -12.36
N GLU A 197 0.76 19.79 -13.58
CA GLU A 197 0.04 19.07 -14.63
C GLU A 197 -0.50 17.70 -14.19
N LYS A 198 0.26 17.02 -13.32
CA LYS A 198 -0.09 15.68 -12.83
C LYS A 198 -0.97 15.68 -11.57
N VAL A 199 -1.36 16.85 -11.08
CA VAL A 199 -2.11 17.01 -9.82
C VAL A 199 -3.53 17.45 -10.11
N GLN A 200 -4.50 16.71 -9.60
CA GLN A 200 -5.92 17.07 -9.64
C GLN A 200 -6.32 17.73 -8.32
N ASP A 201 -6.64 19.03 -8.35
CA ASP A 201 -7.15 19.72 -7.17
C ASP A 201 -8.55 19.22 -6.78
N GLY A 202 -8.79 19.18 -5.47
CA GLY A 202 -10.07 18.70 -4.93
C GLY A 202 -10.22 17.17 -4.94
N ASP A 203 -9.12 16.43 -5.12
CA ASP A 203 -9.13 14.96 -5.08
C ASP A 203 -9.34 14.46 -3.65
N ASN A 204 -10.39 13.68 -3.45
CA ASN A 204 -10.78 13.07 -2.19
C ASN A 204 -10.35 11.59 -2.07
N ALA A 205 -9.52 11.11 -2.99
CA ALA A 205 -9.00 9.75 -3.03
C ALA A 205 -7.47 9.69 -2.93
N GLN A 206 -6.78 10.77 -3.32
CA GLN A 206 -5.33 10.88 -3.26
C GLN A 206 -4.92 11.63 -1.99
N LEU A 207 -3.97 11.08 -1.24
CA LEU A 207 -3.43 11.76 -0.06
C LEU A 207 -2.41 12.81 -0.46
N ARG A 208 -2.39 13.90 0.31
CA ARG A 208 -1.22 14.76 0.41
C ARG A 208 -0.13 14.05 1.22
N ALA A 209 1.09 14.54 1.11
CA ALA A 209 2.22 14.00 1.88
C ALA A 209 1.92 13.94 3.39
N GLU A 210 1.24 14.95 3.96
CA GLU A 210 0.84 14.96 5.36
C GLU A 210 -0.10 13.80 5.71
N GLY A 211 -1.11 13.55 4.88
CA GLY A 211 -2.03 12.42 5.05
C GLY A 211 -1.32 11.08 4.86
N ALA A 212 -0.42 10.98 3.88
CA ALA A 212 0.36 9.79 3.61
C ALA A 212 1.30 9.43 4.79
N VAL A 213 1.94 10.43 5.39
CA VAL A 213 2.81 10.25 6.56
C VAL A 213 2.01 9.75 7.77
N GLU A 214 0.82 10.31 8.04
CA GLU A 214 -0.01 9.83 9.15
C GLU A 214 -0.52 8.40 8.93
N CYS A 215 -0.88 8.03 7.70
CA CYS A 215 -1.18 6.63 7.35
C CYS A 215 0.03 5.72 7.59
N ALA A 216 1.23 6.12 7.14
CA ALA A 216 2.45 5.37 7.37
C ALA A 216 2.77 5.19 8.86
N ARG A 217 2.62 6.25 9.66
CA ARG A 217 2.78 6.21 11.12
C ARG A 217 1.87 5.18 11.75
N PHE A 218 0.59 5.19 11.37
CA PHE A 218 -0.39 4.21 11.85
C PHE A 218 -0.01 2.79 11.46
N VAL A 219 0.39 2.57 10.20
CA VAL A 219 0.82 1.25 9.72
C VAL A 219 2.00 0.73 10.53
N VAL A 220 3.05 1.53 10.71
CA VAL A 220 4.25 1.11 11.46
C VAL A 220 3.90 0.85 12.93
N ARG A 221 3.09 1.71 13.57
CA ARG A 221 2.63 1.51 14.95
C ARG A 221 1.86 0.21 15.10
N SER A 222 0.89 -0.04 14.24
CA SER A 222 0.08 -1.26 14.28
C SER A 222 0.90 -2.53 14.06
N LEU A 223 1.86 -2.53 13.13
CA LEU A 223 2.80 -3.64 12.92
C LEU A 223 3.66 -3.91 14.15
N ALA A 224 4.10 -2.85 14.84
CA ALA A 224 4.89 -2.96 16.07
C ALA A 224 4.07 -3.50 17.24
N GLU A 225 2.86 -2.97 17.45
CA GLU A 225 1.94 -3.39 18.52
C GLU A 225 1.53 -4.87 18.38
N GLN A 226 1.38 -5.35 17.15
CA GLN A 226 1.09 -6.75 16.85
C GLN A 226 2.35 -7.64 16.88
N GLY A 227 3.54 -7.08 17.07
CA GLY A 227 4.80 -7.84 17.06
C GLY A 227 5.18 -8.38 15.67
N VAL A 228 4.57 -7.85 14.59
CA VAL A 228 4.88 -8.22 13.20
C VAL A 228 6.29 -7.76 12.83
N VAL A 229 6.67 -6.56 13.26
CA VAL A 229 8.02 -6.02 13.10
C VAL A 229 8.70 -5.84 14.44
N PRO A 230 10.02 -6.08 14.56
CA PRO A 230 10.74 -5.89 15.82
C PRO A 230 10.77 -4.42 16.27
N ALA A 231 10.58 -4.18 17.57
CA ALA A 231 10.60 -2.83 18.14
C ALA A 231 11.90 -2.05 17.82
N ARG A 232 13.05 -2.72 17.67
CA ARG A 232 14.32 -2.11 17.28
C ARG A 232 14.35 -1.51 15.88
N TRP A 233 13.35 -1.81 15.05
CA TRP A 233 13.21 -1.20 13.73
C TRP A 233 12.43 0.11 13.77
N ILE A 234 11.77 0.41 14.89
CA ILE A 234 10.87 1.54 15.03
C ILE A 234 11.64 2.75 15.55
N ARG A 235 11.35 3.93 15.00
CA ARG A 235 11.82 5.23 15.49
C ARG A 235 10.73 6.29 15.35
N ASP A 236 10.81 7.32 16.14
CA ASP A 236 10.13 8.62 15.95
C ASP A 236 8.61 8.56 15.71
N LEU A 237 7.88 7.55 16.22
CA LEU A 237 6.44 7.45 16.07
C LEU A 237 5.67 8.66 16.62
N ASP A 238 6.26 9.42 17.57
CA ASP A 238 5.67 10.63 18.15
C ASP A 238 6.14 11.91 17.48
N ARG A 239 6.99 11.80 16.46
CA ARG A 239 7.51 12.92 15.71
C ARG A 239 6.36 13.74 15.12
N ARG A 240 6.40 15.07 15.32
CA ARG A 240 5.48 16.02 14.70
C ARG A 240 6.20 16.74 13.56
N GLY A 241 5.58 16.72 12.37
CA GLY A 241 6.13 17.36 11.18
C GLY A 241 7.27 16.58 10.53
N PHE A 242 7.51 16.88 9.27
CA PHE A 242 8.55 16.31 8.42
C PHE A 242 8.89 17.32 7.32
N ALA A 243 10.06 17.19 6.71
CA ALA A 243 10.37 17.89 5.47
C ALA A 243 10.03 16.99 4.26
N TYR A 244 9.51 17.57 3.20
CA TYR A 244 9.18 16.80 1.97
C TYR A 244 10.38 16.03 1.41
N ALA A 245 11.60 16.56 1.57
CA ALA A 245 12.84 15.89 1.18
C ALA A 245 13.15 14.60 1.96
N GLU A 246 12.47 14.37 3.11
CA GLU A 246 12.66 13.15 3.91
C GLU A 246 11.77 11.98 3.42
N LEU A 247 10.83 12.25 2.53
CA LEU A 247 9.99 11.20 1.93
C LEU A 247 10.79 10.42 0.91
N GLY A 248 10.49 9.13 0.81
CA GLY A 248 11.05 8.26 -0.24
C GLY A 248 10.40 8.54 -1.59
N TRP A 249 10.75 9.67 -2.22
CA TRP A 249 10.24 10.00 -3.54
C TRP A 249 10.70 8.96 -4.57
N ALA A 250 9.78 8.51 -5.40
CA ALA A 250 10.10 7.59 -6.47
C ALA A 250 10.99 8.29 -7.50
N ASP A 251 12.14 7.71 -7.83
CA ASP A 251 12.94 8.15 -8.96
C ASP A 251 12.08 8.03 -10.23
N GLU A 252 12.10 9.08 -11.08
CA GLU A 252 11.30 9.14 -12.31
C GLU A 252 11.61 7.96 -13.24
N ALA A 253 12.87 7.54 -13.34
CA ALA A 253 13.28 6.36 -14.09
C ALA A 253 12.72 5.07 -13.45
N ALA A 254 12.78 4.94 -12.14
CA ALA A 254 12.20 3.81 -11.40
C ALA A 254 10.67 3.82 -11.49
N HIS A 255 10.04 5.01 -11.50
CA HIS A 255 8.60 5.16 -11.68
C HIS A 255 8.18 4.75 -13.09
N HIS A 256 8.91 5.15 -14.12
CA HIS A 256 8.68 4.74 -15.52
C HIS A 256 8.84 3.22 -15.71
N HIS A 257 9.92 2.62 -15.21
CA HIS A 257 10.07 1.16 -15.19
C HIS A 257 8.92 0.48 -14.43
N ARG A 258 8.47 1.08 -13.34
CA ARG A 258 7.37 0.57 -12.52
C ARG A 258 6.00 0.75 -13.18
N THR A 259 5.80 1.73 -14.04
CA THR A 259 4.53 1.96 -14.76
C THR A 259 4.51 1.35 -16.16
N THR A 260 5.67 1.14 -16.79
CA THR A 260 5.81 0.72 -18.21
C THR A 260 6.43 -0.66 -18.40
N SER A 261 6.86 -1.38 -17.35
CA SER A 261 7.28 -2.77 -17.50
C SER A 261 6.12 -3.61 -18.04
N ARG A 262 5.94 -3.53 -19.36
CA ARG A 262 5.34 -4.61 -20.10
C ARG A 262 6.27 -5.81 -19.91
N VAL A 263 5.81 -6.80 -19.16
CA VAL A 263 6.25 -8.15 -19.42
C VAL A 263 6.02 -8.32 -20.93
N SER A 264 7.08 -8.55 -21.71
CA SER A 264 6.98 -8.91 -23.11
C SER A 264 5.85 -9.95 -23.22
N GLU A 265 4.82 -9.61 -23.99
CA GLU A 265 3.76 -10.56 -24.29
C GLU A 265 4.43 -11.86 -24.74
N PRO A 266 4.07 -13.02 -24.17
CA PRO A 266 4.55 -14.28 -24.72
C PRO A 266 4.16 -14.29 -26.19
N ALA A 267 5.14 -14.47 -27.07
CA ALA A 267 4.91 -14.54 -28.52
C ALA A 267 3.81 -15.56 -28.76
N VAL A 268 2.65 -15.12 -29.23
CA VAL A 268 1.59 -16.00 -29.67
C VAL A 268 2.17 -16.83 -30.83
N PRO A 269 2.18 -18.16 -30.74
CA PRO A 269 2.65 -18.99 -31.86
C PRO A 269 1.83 -18.70 -33.10
N GLN A 270 2.48 -18.47 -34.23
CA GLN A 270 1.86 -18.18 -35.52
C GLN A 270 1.14 -19.38 -36.16
N GLU A 271 0.73 -20.39 -35.42
CA GLU A 271 0.08 -21.59 -35.93
C GLU A 271 -1.42 -21.65 -35.62
N ALA A 272 -2.16 -20.60 -35.98
CA ALA A 272 -3.63 -20.68 -36.05
C ALA A 272 -4.18 -19.68 -37.08
N ARG A 273 -3.60 -19.67 -38.29
CA ARG A 273 -4.25 -19.11 -39.46
C ARG A 273 -4.13 -20.13 -40.62
N ALA A 274 -5.05 -21.05 -40.67
CA ALA A 274 -5.42 -21.79 -41.83
C ALA A 274 -6.94 -22.02 -41.82
#